data_604599d456da45a0942d01a2f30746da
#
_entry.id   604599d456da45a0942d01a2f30746da
#
_cell.length_a   1.000
_cell.length_b   1.000
_cell.length_c   1.000
_cell.angle_alpha   90.00
_cell.angle_beta   90.00
_cell.angle_gamma   90.00
#
_symmetry.space_group_name_H-M   'P 1'
#
loop_
_entity.id
_entity.type
_entity.pdbx_description
1 polymer ?
#
loop_
_entity_poly.entity_id
_entity_poly.type
_entity_poly.pdbx_seq_one_letter_code
_entity_poly.pdbx_strand_id
1 'polypeptide(L)'
;ENGLRKDLAQALADIHPGVFRFPGGCIVEGTDLETRYDWKKSVGPVENRPLNENRWQYTFTHRFFPDYYQSYGLGFYEYFLLSEEMGAAPLPILNCGLSCQYQNNDPKAHVAVCDLDNYIQDALDLIEFANGDVNTTWGKVRADMGHPAPFNLKFIGIGNEQWGKEYPERLEPFIKAIRKAHPEIKIVGSSGPNSEGKDFDYLWPEMKRLKVDLVDEHFYRPESWFLAQGARYDNYDRKGPKVFAGEYACHGKGKKWNHYHAALLEAAFMTGLERNADIVHMATYAPLFAHVEGWQWRPDMIWFDNLNSVRTTSYYVQQLYAQN
;
A
#
# COMPACT_ATOMS: atom_id res chain seq x y z
N GLU A 1 -10.90 -17.45 -10.70
CA GLU A 1 -11.59 -17.95 -9.50
C GLU A 1 -11.91 -16.76 -8.58
N ASN A 2 -12.88 -16.90 -7.71
CA ASN A 2 -13.31 -15.84 -6.75
C ASN A 2 -13.66 -14.48 -7.40
N GLY A 3 -14.16 -14.46 -8.64
CA GLY A 3 -14.58 -13.24 -9.34
C GLY A 3 -13.42 -12.40 -9.91
N LEU A 4 -12.17 -12.83 -9.72
CA LEU A 4 -11.00 -12.14 -10.26
C LEU A 4 -10.73 -12.52 -11.71
N ARG A 5 -10.21 -11.57 -12.47
CA ARG A 5 -9.77 -11.80 -13.84
C ARG A 5 -8.52 -12.69 -13.84
N LYS A 6 -8.65 -13.89 -14.42
CA LYS A 6 -7.66 -14.96 -14.30
C LYS A 6 -6.25 -14.56 -14.77
N ASP A 7 -6.13 -13.90 -15.92
CA ASP A 7 -4.83 -13.52 -16.49
C ASP A 7 -4.09 -12.52 -15.59
N LEU A 8 -4.80 -11.59 -14.95
CA LEU A 8 -4.22 -10.60 -14.04
C LEU A 8 -3.86 -11.20 -12.69
N ALA A 9 -4.74 -12.01 -12.10
CA ALA A 9 -4.43 -12.73 -10.86
C ALA A 9 -3.25 -13.70 -11.05
N GLN A 10 -3.22 -14.43 -12.17
CA GLN A 10 -2.11 -15.32 -12.50
C GLN A 10 -0.80 -14.56 -12.69
N ALA A 11 -0.83 -13.36 -13.32
CA ALA A 11 0.35 -12.54 -13.47
C ALA A 11 0.97 -12.12 -12.12
N LEU A 12 0.15 -11.84 -11.11
CA LEU A 12 0.66 -11.57 -9.75
C LEU A 12 1.19 -12.85 -9.09
N ALA A 13 0.46 -13.94 -9.18
CA ALA A 13 0.89 -15.23 -8.61
C ALA A 13 2.21 -15.73 -9.18
N ASP A 14 2.43 -15.54 -10.48
CA ASP A 14 3.67 -15.92 -11.18
C ASP A 14 4.92 -15.17 -10.67
N ILE A 15 4.76 -14.04 -9.99
CA ILE A 15 5.87 -13.32 -9.33
C ILE A 15 6.35 -14.08 -8.08
N HIS A 16 5.47 -14.82 -7.40
CA HIS A 16 5.69 -15.41 -6.08
C HIS A 16 5.98 -14.35 -5.00
N PRO A 17 5.11 -13.34 -4.83
CA PRO A 17 5.37 -12.25 -3.91
C PRO A 17 5.38 -12.72 -2.45
N GLY A 18 6.32 -12.24 -1.63
CA GLY A 18 6.35 -12.50 -0.19
C GLY A 18 5.37 -11.66 0.61
N VAL A 19 4.95 -10.50 0.07
CA VAL A 19 4.02 -9.57 0.70
C VAL A 19 3.12 -8.93 -0.36
N PHE A 20 1.86 -8.65 0.00
CA PHE A 20 0.91 -7.93 -0.82
C PHE A 20 0.35 -6.72 -0.06
N ARG A 21 0.71 -5.51 -0.49
CA ARG A 21 0.26 -4.23 0.06
C ARG A 21 -1.01 -3.77 -0.64
N PHE A 22 -2.05 -3.47 0.11
CA PHE A 22 -3.35 -3.03 -0.41
C PHE A 22 -4.05 -2.04 0.54
N PRO A 23 -5.06 -1.28 0.11
CA PRO A 23 -5.68 -1.26 -1.21
C PRO A 23 -4.88 -0.46 -2.25
N GLY A 24 -3.85 0.22 -1.85
CA GLY A 24 -2.98 1.08 -2.65
C GLY A 24 -2.66 2.38 -1.95
N GLY A 25 -2.17 3.36 -2.70
CA GLY A 25 -1.63 4.62 -2.20
C GLY A 25 -2.67 5.64 -1.76
N CYS A 26 -2.75 6.77 -2.47
CA CYS A 26 -3.59 7.92 -2.09
C CYS A 26 -5.10 7.62 -2.01
N ILE A 27 -5.58 6.48 -2.51
CA ILE A 27 -6.97 6.05 -2.32
C ILE A 27 -7.32 5.76 -0.87
N VAL A 28 -6.33 5.43 -0.04
CA VAL A 28 -6.50 5.26 1.42
C VAL A 28 -6.95 6.58 2.05
N GLU A 29 -6.38 7.68 1.58
CA GLU A 29 -6.63 9.01 2.09
C GLU A 29 -7.96 9.60 1.62
N GLY A 30 -8.33 9.33 0.35
CA GLY A 30 -9.45 9.97 -0.33
C GLY A 30 -9.15 11.42 -0.74
N THR A 31 -10.02 12.01 -1.55
CA THR A 31 -10.03 13.46 -1.81
C THR A 31 -10.36 14.22 -0.52
N ASP A 32 -11.29 13.67 0.24
CA ASP A 32 -11.68 14.08 1.58
C ASP A 32 -11.89 12.82 2.45
N LEU A 33 -12.27 13.00 3.72
CA LEU A 33 -12.48 11.88 4.63
C LEU A 33 -13.72 11.04 4.29
N GLU A 34 -14.69 11.61 3.57
CA GLU A 34 -15.89 10.90 3.14
C GLU A 34 -15.55 9.89 2.03
N THR A 35 -14.67 10.29 1.12
CA THR A 35 -14.22 9.48 -0.02
C THR A 35 -12.99 8.62 0.27
N ARG A 36 -12.47 8.61 1.52
CA ARG A 36 -11.40 7.70 1.93
C ARG A 36 -11.78 6.24 1.69
N TYR A 37 -10.80 5.36 1.52
CA TYR A 37 -11.09 3.95 1.47
C TYR A 37 -11.52 3.44 2.85
N ASP A 38 -12.82 3.22 3.01
CA ASP A 38 -13.42 2.63 4.20
C ASP A 38 -13.54 1.11 3.99
N TRP A 39 -12.67 0.33 4.62
CA TRP A 39 -12.62 -1.10 4.42
C TRP A 39 -13.93 -1.81 4.82
N LYS A 40 -14.66 -1.29 5.80
CA LYS A 40 -15.94 -1.85 6.24
C LYS A 40 -17.01 -1.79 5.14
N LYS A 41 -16.94 -0.78 4.27
CA LYS A 41 -17.80 -0.68 3.08
C LYS A 41 -17.40 -1.63 1.96
N SER A 42 -16.22 -2.24 2.03
CA SER A 42 -15.68 -3.13 1.01
C SER A 42 -15.82 -4.62 1.34
N VAL A 43 -16.52 -4.96 2.42
CA VAL A 43 -16.81 -6.34 2.85
C VAL A 43 -18.30 -6.60 2.88
N GLY A 44 -18.71 -7.88 2.99
CA GLY A 44 -20.11 -8.29 2.85
C GLY A 44 -20.50 -8.53 1.38
N PRO A 45 -21.80 -8.76 1.08
CA PRO A 45 -22.26 -9.03 -0.28
C PRO A 45 -21.90 -7.92 -1.26
N VAL A 46 -21.33 -8.28 -2.41
CA VAL A 46 -20.79 -7.32 -3.40
C VAL A 46 -21.88 -6.35 -3.90
N GLU A 47 -23.09 -6.84 -4.07
CA GLU A 47 -24.26 -6.04 -4.52
C GLU A 47 -24.69 -4.95 -3.54
N ASN A 48 -24.28 -5.05 -2.28
CA ASN A 48 -24.59 -4.07 -1.24
C ASN A 48 -23.45 -3.05 -1.02
N ARG A 49 -22.30 -3.22 -1.68
CA ARG A 49 -21.17 -2.32 -1.51
C ARG A 49 -21.40 -1.03 -2.31
N PRO A 50 -21.13 0.15 -1.72
CA PRO A 50 -21.35 1.42 -2.41
C PRO A 50 -20.30 1.68 -3.48
N LEU A 51 -20.61 2.59 -4.41
CA LEU A 51 -19.60 3.24 -5.22
C LEU A 51 -18.86 4.28 -4.37
N ASN A 52 -17.54 4.29 -4.49
CA ASN A 52 -16.69 5.30 -3.85
C ASN A 52 -15.96 6.12 -4.92
N GLU A 53 -15.99 7.44 -4.78
CA GLU A 53 -15.22 8.31 -5.66
C GLU A 53 -13.72 8.08 -5.46
N ASN A 54 -13.01 7.84 -6.56
CA ASN A 54 -11.58 7.64 -6.48
C ASN A 54 -10.87 8.98 -6.29
N ARG A 55 -9.88 9.02 -5.40
CA ARG A 55 -9.05 10.21 -5.13
C ARG A 55 -8.43 10.80 -6.41
N TRP A 56 -8.17 10.00 -7.42
CA TRP A 56 -7.60 10.41 -8.70
C TRP A 56 -8.62 10.98 -9.69
N GLN A 57 -9.90 11.07 -9.30
CA GLN A 57 -10.98 11.61 -10.13
C GLN A 57 -10.63 12.96 -10.76
N TYR A 58 -10.04 13.86 -10.00
CA TYR A 58 -9.76 15.24 -10.42
C TYR A 58 -8.30 15.53 -10.77
N THR A 59 -7.41 14.54 -10.65
CA THR A 59 -5.97 14.79 -10.76
C THR A 59 -5.49 14.79 -12.22
N PHE A 60 -5.99 13.88 -13.05
CA PHE A 60 -5.61 13.73 -14.45
C PHE A 60 -6.82 13.72 -15.35
N THR A 61 -6.78 14.53 -16.42
CA THR A 61 -7.88 14.71 -17.37
C THR A 61 -7.66 14.01 -18.71
N HIS A 62 -6.56 13.26 -18.85
CA HIS A 62 -6.19 12.59 -20.10
C HIS A 62 -6.92 11.27 -20.33
N ARG A 63 -7.65 10.76 -19.34
CA ARG A 63 -8.37 9.51 -19.44
C ARG A 63 -9.55 9.59 -20.41
N PHE A 64 -9.89 8.45 -21.00
CA PHE A 64 -10.99 8.34 -21.94
C PHE A 64 -12.36 8.51 -21.27
N PHE A 65 -12.51 7.99 -20.04
CA PHE A 65 -13.75 8.07 -19.27
C PHE A 65 -13.74 9.29 -18.32
N PRO A 66 -14.84 10.05 -18.23
CA PRO A 66 -14.91 11.22 -17.36
C PRO A 66 -14.94 10.87 -15.88
N ASP A 67 -15.54 9.72 -15.54
CA ASP A 67 -15.76 9.30 -14.15
C ASP A 67 -14.75 8.24 -13.71
N TYR A 68 -14.27 8.35 -12.47
CA TYR A 68 -13.32 7.42 -11.90
C TYR A 68 -13.73 7.04 -10.47
N TYR A 69 -14.40 5.88 -10.37
CA TYR A 69 -14.96 5.34 -9.12
C TYR A 69 -14.40 3.96 -8.80
N GLN A 70 -14.47 3.60 -7.51
CA GLN A 70 -14.25 2.26 -7.01
C GLN A 70 -15.61 1.63 -6.67
N SER A 71 -15.89 0.47 -7.21
CA SER A 71 -17.12 -0.28 -6.91
C SER A 71 -17.01 -1.13 -5.65
N TYR A 72 -15.81 -1.22 -5.06
CA TYR A 72 -15.45 -2.18 -4.02
C TYR A 72 -15.69 -3.66 -4.40
N GLY A 73 -15.86 -3.97 -5.67
CA GLY A 73 -15.95 -5.35 -6.16
C GLY A 73 -14.69 -6.17 -5.85
N LEU A 74 -13.52 -5.51 -5.83
CA LEU A 74 -12.30 -5.97 -5.21
C LEU A 74 -12.13 -5.21 -3.89
N GLY A 75 -12.65 -5.78 -2.81
CA GLY A 75 -12.59 -5.23 -1.47
C GLY A 75 -11.57 -5.90 -0.57
N PHE A 76 -11.59 -5.58 0.71
CA PHE A 76 -10.59 -6.13 1.65
C PHE A 76 -10.66 -7.66 1.75
N TYR A 77 -11.86 -8.24 1.73
CA TYR A 77 -12.00 -9.71 1.72
C TYR A 77 -11.30 -10.34 0.52
N GLU A 78 -11.52 -9.80 -0.67
CA GLU A 78 -10.91 -10.30 -1.91
C GLU A 78 -9.39 -10.06 -1.92
N TYR A 79 -8.89 -8.96 -1.33
CA TYR A 79 -7.45 -8.74 -1.17
C TYR A 79 -6.80 -9.75 -0.23
N PHE A 80 -7.46 -10.12 0.88
CA PHE A 80 -6.98 -11.17 1.77
C PHE A 80 -6.97 -12.54 1.08
N LEU A 81 -8.04 -12.90 0.35
CA LEU A 81 -8.07 -14.14 -0.43
C LEU A 81 -6.96 -14.18 -1.48
N LEU A 82 -6.77 -13.09 -2.22
CA LEU A 82 -5.71 -13.00 -3.22
C LEU A 82 -4.32 -13.14 -2.60
N SER A 83 -4.10 -12.54 -1.43
CA SER A 83 -2.85 -12.72 -0.68
C SER A 83 -2.60 -14.18 -0.34
N GLU A 84 -3.61 -14.87 0.18
CA GLU A 84 -3.52 -16.29 0.54
C GLU A 84 -3.29 -17.17 -0.69
N GLU A 85 -4.02 -16.95 -1.79
CA GLU A 85 -3.85 -17.68 -3.05
C GLU A 85 -2.44 -17.52 -3.65
N MET A 86 -1.83 -16.34 -3.48
CA MET A 86 -0.44 -16.08 -3.92
C MET A 86 0.62 -16.60 -2.94
N GLY A 87 0.22 -16.97 -1.73
CA GLY A 87 1.16 -17.30 -0.64
C GLY A 87 1.87 -16.06 -0.07
N ALA A 88 1.33 -14.86 -0.30
CA ALA A 88 1.88 -13.60 0.16
C ALA A 88 1.32 -13.20 1.53
N ALA A 89 2.13 -12.56 2.37
CA ALA A 89 1.65 -11.96 3.61
C ALA A 89 0.77 -10.72 3.28
N PRO A 90 -0.46 -10.63 3.78
CA PRO A 90 -1.29 -9.44 3.59
C PRO A 90 -0.74 -8.26 4.38
N LEU A 91 -0.69 -7.09 3.75
CA LEU A 91 -0.31 -5.82 4.38
C LEU A 91 -1.34 -4.75 4.04
N PRO A 92 -2.46 -4.68 4.77
CA PRO A 92 -3.46 -3.64 4.62
C PRO A 92 -2.93 -2.30 5.11
N ILE A 93 -3.26 -1.23 4.38
CA ILE A 93 -3.00 0.16 4.76
C ILE A 93 -4.32 0.84 5.10
N LEU A 94 -4.39 1.49 6.26
CA LEU A 94 -5.58 2.18 6.75
C LEU A 94 -5.39 3.69 6.85
N ASN A 95 -6.49 4.41 6.70
CA ASN A 95 -6.53 5.85 6.93
C ASN A 95 -6.28 6.19 8.41
N CYS A 96 -5.46 7.19 8.67
CA CYS A 96 -5.11 7.66 10.02
C CYS A 96 -5.86 8.92 10.46
N GLY A 97 -6.99 9.25 9.81
CA GLY A 97 -7.73 10.48 10.06
C GLY A 97 -7.22 11.68 9.27
N LEU A 98 -6.38 11.44 8.25
CA LEU A 98 -5.93 12.45 7.30
C LEU A 98 -6.53 12.18 5.93
N SER A 99 -7.16 13.17 5.33
CA SER A 99 -7.44 13.19 3.90
C SER A 99 -6.17 13.56 3.12
N CYS A 100 -6.19 13.40 1.80
CA CYS A 100 -5.02 13.67 0.98
C CYS A 100 -4.48 15.10 1.18
N GLN A 101 -3.29 15.21 1.75
CA GLN A 101 -2.65 16.49 2.03
C GLN A 101 -2.22 17.24 0.76
N TYR A 102 -2.05 16.57 -0.38
CA TYR A 102 -1.83 17.22 -1.68
C TYR A 102 -3.06 18.01 -2.18
N GLN A 103 -4.26 17.59 -1.76
CA GLN A 103 -5.52 18.22 -2.17
C GLN A 103 -6.11 19.13 -1.08
N ASN A 104 -5.68 18.98 0.17
CA ASN A 104 -6.28 19.67 1.31
C ASN A 104 -5.21 20.35 2.17
N ASN A 105 -5.15 21.68 2.08
CA ASN A 105 -4.30 22.51 2.92
C ASN A 105 -5.02 23.02 4.19
N ASP A 106 -6.34 22.84 4.28
CA ASP A 106 -7.11 23.25 5.46
C ASP A 106 -7.01 22.16 6.55
N PRO A 107 -6.49 22.48 7.75
CA PRO A 107 -6.49 21.53 8.88
C PRO A 107 -7.86 20.95 9.22
N LYS A 108 -8.95 21.65 8.90
CA LYS A 108 -10.33 21.19 9.11
C LYS A 108 -10.75 20.06 8.18
N ALA A 109 -10.00 19.82 7.09
CA ALA A 109 -10.20 18.67 6.21
C ALA A 109 -9.79 17.33 6.85
N HIS A 110 -9.17 17.38 8.04
CA HIS A 110 -8.66 16.24 8.77
C HIS A 110 -9.41 16.02 10.09
N VAL A 111 -9.43 14.80 10.58
CA VAL A 111 -9.99 14.49 11.90
C VAL A 111 -9.13 15.13 12.98
N ALA A 112 -9.74 15.74 13.98
CA ALA A 112 -9.00 16.18 15.16
C ALA A 112 -8.43 14.97 15.93
N VAL A 113 -7.26 15.14 16.55
CA VAL A 113 -6.59 14.01 17.25
C VAL A 113 -7.48 13.43 18.37
N CYS A 114 -8.31 14.27 19.01
CA CYS A 114 -9.25 13.82 20.04
C CYS A 114 -10.43 13.01 19.52
N ASP A 115 -10.68 13.00 18.19
CA ASP A 115 -11.83 12.36 17.55
C ASP A 115 -11.42 11.12 16.72
N LEU A 116 -10.23 10.57 16.97
CA LEU A 116 -9.69 9.42 16.23
C LEU A 116 -10.27 8.07 16.65
N ASP A 117 -11.09 7.99 17.69
CA ASP A 117 -11.54 6.72 18.25
C ASP A 117 -12.17 5.78 17.22
N ASN A 118 -13.00 6.29 16.32
CA ASN A 118 -13.62 5.47 15.26
C ASN A 118 -12.58 4.90 14.27
N TYR A 119 -11.57 5.68 13.93
CA TYR A 119 -10.49 5.24 13.02
C TYR A 119 -9.58 4.19 13.69
N ILE A 120 -9.31 4.37 14.97
CA ILE A 120 -8.57 3.39 15.78
C ILE A 120 -9.37 2.10 15.89
N GLN A 121 -10.70 2.21 16.14
CA GLN A 121 -11.57 1.05 16.20
C GLN A 121 -11.62 0.33 14.83
N ASP A 122 -11.62 1.05 13.71
CA ASP A 122 -11.54 0.45 12.38
C ASP A 122 -10.28 -0.41 12.20
N ALA A 123 -9.15 -0.01 12.78
CA ALA A 123 -7.92 -0.80 12.74
C ALA A 123 -8.02 -2.06 13.62
N LEU A 124 -8.59 -1.96 14.82
CA LEU A 124 -8.81 -3.11 15.70
C LEU A 124 -9.81 -4.10 15.10
N ASP A 125 -10.90 -3.59 14.52
CA ASP A 125 -11.93 -4.39 13.84
C ASP A 125 -11.36 -5.11 12.61
N LEU A 126 -10.42 -4.49 11.89
CA LEU A 126 -9.76 -5.15 10.77
C LEU A 126 -8.88 -6.32 11.22
N ILE A 127 -8.16 -6.15 12.33
CA ILE A 127 -7.36 -7.24 12.89
C ILE A 127 -8.30 -8.38 13.34
N GLU A 128 -9.43 -8.06 13.95
CA GLU A 128 -10.45 -9.05 14.31
C GLU A 128 -11.08 -9.70 13.06
N PHE A 129 -11.37 -8.93 12.00
CA PHE A 129 -11.85 -9.48 10.73
C PHE A 129 -10.84 -10.49 10.15
N ALA A 130 -9.57 -10.16 10.16
CA ALA A 130 -8.53 -11.00 9.58
C ALA A 130 -8.21 -12.22 10.45
N ASN A 131 -8.10 -12.05 11.76
CA ASN A 131 -7.54 -13.06 12.67
C ASN A 131 -8.51 -13.56 13.74
N GLY A 132 -9.64 -12.86 13.97
CA GLY A 132 -10.58 -13.19 15.04
C GLY A 132 -11.26 -14.54 14.85
N ASP A 133 -11.70 -15.13 15.98
CA ASP A 133 -12.53 -16.33 15.99
C ASP A 133 -13.87 -16.07 15.31
N VAL A 134 -14.48 -17.10 14.73
CA VAL A 134 -15.78 -17.01 14.02
C VAL A 134 -16.96 -16.59 14.93
N ASN A 135 -16.77 -16.61 16.24
CA ASN A 135 -17.76 -16.14 17.21
C ASN A 135 -17.59 -14.64 17.56
N THR A 136 -16.52 -14.00 17.11
CA THR A 136 -16.34 -12.56 17.26
C THR A 136 -17.13 -11.79 16.19
N THR A 137 -17.37 -10.52 16.38
CA THR A 137 -18.19 -9.70 15.45
C THR A 137 -17.64 -9.75 14.03
N TRP A 138 -16.36 -9.43 13.86
CA TRP A 138 -15.76 -9.33 12.52
C TRP A 138 -15.24 -10.67 12.01
N GLY A 139 -14.81 -11.57 12.89
CA GLY A 139 -14.49 -12.96 12.51
C GLY A 139 -15.70 -13.70 11.96
N LYS A 140 -16.90 -13.42 12.51
CA LYS A 140 -18.17 -13.93 11.95
C LYS A 140 -18.45 -13.38 10.55
N VAL A 141 -18.24 -12.09 10.31
CA VAL A 141 -18.41 -11.50 8.97
C VAL A 141 -17.50 -12.20 7.96
N ARG A 142 -16.23 -12.41 8.28
CA ARG A 142 -15.31 -13.19 7.43
C ARG A 142 -15.84 -14.59 7.15
N ALA A 143 -16.29 -15.30 8.18
CA ALA A 143 -16.81 -16.66 8.06
C ALA A 143 -18.07 -16.72 7.20
N ASP A 144 -19.01 -15.78 7.39
CA ASP A 144 -20.24 -15.67 6.60
C ASP A 144 -19.95 -15.37 5.12
N MET A 145 -18.83 -14.71 4.82
CA MET A 145 -18.32 -14.49 3.46
C MET A 145 -17.65 -15.74 2.86
N GLY A 146 -17.54 -16.84 3.60
CA GLY A 146 -17.04 -18.13 3.12
C GLY A 146 -15.63 -18.49 3.59
N HIS A 147 -14.97 -17.68 4.45
CA HIS A 147 -13.63 -17.97 4.95
C HIS A 147 -13.60 -18.02 6.48
N PRO A 148 -13.94 -19.17 7.10
CA PRO A 148 -13.95 -19.30 8.57
C PRO A 148 -12.55 -19.27 9.20
N ALA A 149 -11.51 -19.70 8.46
CA ALA A 149 -10.13 -19.69 8.95
C ALA A 149 -9.57 -18.26 9.03
N PRO A 150 -8.63 -17.97 9.94
CA PRO A 150 -7.94 -16.67 9.97
C PRO A 150 -7.01 -16.51 8.76
N PHE A 151 -6.87 -15.26 8.29
CA PHE A 151 -5.91 -14.90 7.24
C PHE A 151 -4.47 -14.74 7.73
N ASN A 152 -4.23 -14.89 9.02
CA ASN A 152 -2.91 -14.78 9.66
C ASN A 152 -2.23 -13.42 9.40
N LEU A 153 -3.00 -12.34 9.51
CA LEU A 153 -2.49 -10.97 9.43
C LEU A 153 -1.37 -10.75 10.44
N LYS A 154 -0.23 -10.25 9.98
CA LYS A 154 0.96 -9.97 10.79
C LYS A 154 1.38 -8.52 10.75
N PHE A 155 0.95 -7.78 9.74
CA PHE A 155 1.36 -6.41 9.46
C PHE A 155 0.15 -5.52 9.21
N ILE A 156 0.21 -4.29 9.70
CA ILE A 156 -0.78 -3.26 9.39
C ILE A 156 -0.07 -1.93 9.18
N GLY A 157 -0.39 -1.25 8.09
CA GLY A 157 0.07 0.11 7.83
C GLY A 157 -0.98 1.13 8.25
N ILE A 158 -0.55 2.20 8.90
CA ILE A 158 -1.42 3.29 9.35
C ILE A 158 -0.97 4.58 8.65
N GLY A 159 -1.83 5.08 7.76
CA GLY A 159 -1.53 6.22 6.89
C GLY A 159 -0.77 5.82 5.63
N ASN A 160 -0.84 6.68 4.61
CA ASN A 160 -0.14 6.55 3.35
C ASN A 160 0.47 7.90 2.96
N GLU A 161 1.78 7.96 2.80
CA GLU A 161 2.51 9.17 2.35
C GLU A 161 2.22 10.47 3.13
N GLN A 162 1.67 10.39 4.33
CA GLN A 162 1.43 11.56 5.15
C GLN A 162 2.73 12.25 5.56
N TRP A 163 2.68 13.57 5.76
CA TRP A 163 3.82 14.37 6.18
C TRP A 163 3.47 15.37 7.29
N GLY A 164 4.51 16.09 7.76
CA GLY A 164 4.36 17.08 8.81
C GLY A 164 4.14 16.44 10.19
N LYS A 165 3.91 17.29 11.19
CA LYS A 165 3.64 16.87 12.56
C LYS A 165 2.27 16.20 12.72
N GLU A 166 1.37 16.48 11.82
CA GLU A 166 0.00 15.97 11.80
C GLU A 166 -0.04 14.45 11.74
N TYR A 167 0.94 13.85 11.09
CA TYR A 167 1.00 12.40 10.94
C TYR A 167 1.43 11.67 12.22
N PRO A 168 2.62 11.92 12.83
CA PRO A 168 3.00 11.23 14.06
C PRO A 168 2.06 11.50 15.23
N GLU A 169 1.44 12.68 15.31
CA GLU A 169 0.42 13.00 16.33
C GLU A 169 -0.80 12.06 16.25
N ARG A 170 -1.19 11.65 15.03
CA ARG A 170 -2.29 10.71 14.79
C ARG A 170 -1.85 9.25 14.88
N LEU A 171 -0.66 8.93 14.41
CA LEU A 171 -0.14 7.56 14.44
C LEU A 171 0.06 7.04 15.87
N GLU A 172 0.48 7.90 16.80
CA GLU A 172 0.78 7.49 18.17
C GLU A 172 -0.39 6.85 18.91
N PRO A 173 -1.64 7.38 18.88
CA PRO A 173 -2.81 6.71 19.46
C PRO A 173 -3.10 5.33 18.87
N PHE A 174 -2.97 5.15 17.54
CA PHE A 174 -3.12 3.83 16.91
C PHE A 174 -2.10 2.83 17.43
N ILE A 175 -0.83 3.23 17.51
CA ILE A 175 0.24 2.36 18.03
C ILE A 175 -0.09 1.91 19.46
N LYS A 176 -0.54 2.82 20.31
CA LYS A 176 -0.90 2.50 21.71
C LYS A 176 -2.05 1.51 21.78
N ALA A 177 -3.10 1.72 20.97
CA ALA A 177 -4.28 0.86 20.95
C ALA A 177 -3.96 -0.54 20.39
N ILE A 178 -3.30 -0.58 19.23
CA ILE A 178 -2.95 -1.85 18.57
C ILE A 178 -2.02 -2.67 19.47
N ARG A 179 -0.96 -2.08 20.02
CA ARG A 179 -0.03 -2.83 20.90
C ARG A 179 -0.67 -3.31 22.19
N LYS A 180 -1.68 -2.61 22.68
CA LYS A 180 -2.43 -3.04 23.88
C LYS A 180 -3.32 -4.25 23.58
N ALA A 181 -3.99 -4.26 22.42
CA ALA A 181 -4.95 -5.29 22.06
C ALA A 181 -4.31 -6.47 21.29
N HIS A 182 -3.33 -6.17 20.44
CA HIS A 182 -2.70 -7.09 19.48
C HIS A 182 -1.19 -6.88 19.43
N PRO A 183 -0.44 -7.22 20.50
CA PRO A 183 1.01 -7.00 20.57
C PRO A 183 1.80 -7.81 19.52
N GLU A 184 1.20 -8.83 18.93
CA GLU A 184 1.77 -9.67 17.87
C GLU A 184 1.78 -8.98 16.49
N ILE A 185 0.95 -7.94 16.29
CA ILE A 185 0.83 -7.23 15.02
C ILE A 185 1.96 -6.20 14.88
N LYS A 186 2.68 -6.27 13.78
CA LYS A 186 3.72 -5.33 13.41
C LYS A 186 3.12 -4.11 12.71
N ILE A 187 3.53 -2.93 13.16
CA ILE A 187 3.02 -1.65 12.68
C ILE A 187 3.99 -1.05 11.68
N VAL A 188 3.46 -0.69 10.50
CA VAL A 188 4.18 0.02 9.45
C VAL A 188 3.78 1.49 9.48
N GLY A 189 4.76 2.37 9.68
CA GLY A 189 4.59 3.81 9.60
C GLY A 189 5.23 4.35 8.32
N SER A 190 4.85 5.55 7.88
CA SER A 190 5.33 6.16 6.65
C SER A 190 6.43 7.19 6.91
N SER A 191 7.41 7.27 6.01
CA SER A 191 8.41 8.35 5.97
C SER A 191 7.99 9.53 5.10
N GLY A 192 6.72 9.56 4.67
CA GLY A 192 6.20 10.59 3.79
C GLY A 192 6.27 10.22 2.30
N PRO A 193 5.94 11.16 1.42
CA PRO A 193 5.81 10.89 -0.02
C PRO A 193 7.16 10.87 -0.77
N ASN A 194 8.24 11.26 -0.10
CA ASN A 194 9.56 11.40 -0.71
C ASN A 194 10.61 10.55 0.00
N SER A 195 11.60 10.12 -0.76
CA SER A 195 12.72 9.31 -0.26
C SER A 195 13.86 10.12 0.38
N GLU A 196 13.71 11.43 0.45
CA GLU A 196 14.72 12.39 0.98
C GLU A 196 14.09 13.76 1.18
N GLY A 197 14.78 14.65 1.89
CA GLY A 197 14.38 16.03 2.13
C GLY A 197 13.59 16.22 3.42
N LYS A 198 13.05 17.44 3.60
CA LYS A 198 12.52 17.94 4.87
C LYS A 198 11.54 16.99 5.57
N ASP A 199 10.58 16.44 4.82
CA ASP A 199 9.53 15.59 5.41
C ASP A 199 10.11 14.23 5.81
N PHE A 200 10.94 13.64 4.95
CA PHE A 200 11.66 12.39 5.23
C PHE A 200 12.57 12.55 6.46
N ASP A 201 13.37 13.62 6.49
CA ASP A 201 14.32 13.90 7.57
C ASP A 201 13.62 14.16 8.91
N TYR A 202 12.39 14.66 8.89
CA TYR A 202 11.54 14.84 10.06
C TYR A 202 10.88 13.53 10.49
N LEU A 203 10.32 12.78 9.56
CA LEU A 203 9.48 11.62 9.88
C LEU A 203 10.31 10.39 10.33
N TRP A 204 11.49 10.16 9.77
CA TRP A 204 12.31 9.03 10.19
C TRP A 204 12.65 9.02 11.70
N PRO A 205 13.15 10.12 12.30
CA PRO A 205 13.31 10.23 13.75
C PRO A 205 12.00 10.01 14.53
N GLU A 206 10.86 10.51 14.02
CA GLU A 206 9.56 10.30 14.65
C GLU A 206 9.13 8.83 14.62
N MET A 207 9.32 8.12 13.51
CA MET A 207 9.07 6.68 13.42
C MET A 207 9.92 5.89 14.42
N LYS A 208 11.19 6.29 14.59
CA LYS A 208 12.08 5.75 15.61
C LYS A 208 11.58 6.03 17.02
N ARG A 209 11.16 7.27 17.32
CA ARG A 209 10.58 7.67 18.60
C ARG A 209 9.35 6.85 18.95
N LEU A 210 8.45 6.68 17.99
CA LEU A 210 7.21 5.91 18.11
C LEU A 210 7.45 4.40 18.13
N LYS A 211 8.66 3.96 17.79
CA LYS A 211 9.08 2.55 17.74
C LYS A 211 8.19 1.71 16.80
N VAL A 212 7.84 2.23 15.64
CA VAL A 212 7.20 1.42 14.62
C VAL A 212 8.09 0.22 14.26
N ASP A 213 7.51 -0.87 13.77
CA ASP A 213 8.29 -2.04 13.39
C ASP A 213 8.99 -1.86 12.05
N LEU A 214 8.28 -1.24 11.10
CA LEU A 214 8.81 -0.91 9.78
C LEU A 214 8.46 0.52 9.40
N VAL A 215 9.34 1.12 8.58
CA VAL A 215 9.10 2.42 7.95
C VAL A 215 8.92 2.21 6.46
N ASP A 216 7.78 2.66 5.95
CA ASP A 216 7.43 2.62 4.52
C ASP A 216 8.08 3.80 3.80
N GLU A 217 9.01 3.51 2.89
CA GLU A 217 9.72 4.46 2.05
C GLU A 217 9.26 4.35 0.60
N HIS A 218 9.04 5.50 -0.07
CA HIS A 218 8.55 5.58 -1.44
C HIS A 218 9.56 6.25 -2.38
N PHE A 219 9.77 5.67 -3.58
CA PHE A 219 10.78 6.12 -4.54
C PHE A 219 10.22 6.19 -5.96
N TYR A 220 9.60 7.28 -6.32
CA TYR A 220 9.26 7.61 -7.71
C TYR A 220 10.29 8.61 -8.24
N ARG A 221 11.41 8.10 -8.77
CA ARG A 221 12.61 8.89 -9.03
C ARG A 221 13.14 8.66 -10.44
N PRO A 222 13.94 9.60 -10.99
CA PRO A 222 14.52 9.46 -12.32
C PRO A 222 15.61 8.38 -12.37
N GLU A 223 15.96 7.96 -13.57
CA GLU A 223 16.96 6.94 -13.87
C GLU A 223 18.32 7.17 -13.16
N SER A 224 18.80 8.41 -13.15
CA SER A 224 20.07 8.77 -12.49
C SER A 224 20.03 8.54 -10.98
N TRP A 225 18.89 8.72 -10.35
CA TRP A 225 18.73 8.46 -8.92
C TRP A 225 18.83 6.95 -8.62
N PHE A 226 18.11 6.12 -9.36
CA PHE A 226 18.16 4.66 -9.17
C PHE A 226 19.59 4.12 -9.33
N LEU A 227 20.31 4.60 -10.33
CA LEU A 227 21.71 4.22 -10.55
C LEU A 227 22.62 4.62 -9.38
N ALA A 228 22.39 5.79 -8.78
CA ALA A 228 23.22 6.32 -7.70
C ALA A 228 22.92 5.73 -6.32
N GLN A 229 21.74 5.10 -6.12
CA GLN A 229 21.26 4.73 -4.79
C GLN A 229 21.50 3.28 -4.38
N GLY A 230 22.34 2.55 -5.09
CA GLY A 230 22.65 1.15 -4.73
C GLY A 230 23.25 0.96 -3.33
N ALA A 231 23.85 1.99 -2.74
CA ALA A 231 24.44 1.98 -1.39
C ALA A 231 23.54 2.65 -0.33
N ARG A 232 22.30 3.01 -0.66
CA ARG A 232 21.41 3.79 0.20
C ARG A 232 21.31 3.26 1.63
N TYR A 233 21.16 1.96 1.80
CA TYR A 233 20.91 1.33 3.08
C TYR A 233 22.16 0.84 3.81
N ASP A 234 23.36 0.99 3.23
CA ASP A 234 24.59 0.45 3.81
C ASP A 234 24.89 1.02 5.20
N ASN A 235 24.47 2.27 5.46
CA ASN A 235 24.73 2.97 6.72
C ASN A 235 23.48 3.16 7.62
N TYR A 236 22.36 2.53 7.30
CA TYR A 236 21.16 2.61 8.15
C TYR A 236 21.41 1.92 9.50
N ASP A 237 20.78 2.45 10.55
CA ASP A 237 20.84 1.88 11.90
C ASP A 237 20.10 0.55 11.96
N ARG A 238 20.87 -0.54 12.13
CA ARG A 238 20.34 -1.92 12.18
C ARG A 238 19.51 -2.20 13.44
N LYS A 239 19.60 -1.37 14.47
CA LYS A 239 18.87 -1.53 15.75
C LYS A 239 17.51 -0.83 15.77
N GLY A 240 17.25 0.06 14.81
CA GLY A 240 15.99 0.79 14.68
C GLY A 240 14.90 0.00 13.94
N PRO A 241 13.81 0.70 13.57
CA PRO A 241 12.78 0.14 12.69
C PRO A 241 13.39 -0.40 11.41
N LYS A 242 12.78 -1.44 10.87
CA LYS A 242 13.17 -2.00 9.57
C LYS A 242 12.58 -1.16 8.44
N VAL A 243 13.12 -1.31 7.23
CA VAL A 243 12.64 -0.62 6.04
C VAL A 243 11.66 -1.51 5.28
N PHE A 244 10.58 -0.92 4.86
CA PHE A 244 9.71 -1.40 3.82
C PHE A 244 9.82 -0.43 2.63
N ALA A 245 10.37 -0.86 1.50
CA ALA A 245 10.36 -0.11 0.25
C ALA A 245 8.99 -0.34 -0.42
N GLY A 246 7.95 0.34 0.08
CA GLY A 246 6.55 -0.02 -0.18
C GLY A 246 6.00 0.46 -1.50
N GLU A 247 6.57 1.52 -2.06
CA GLU A 247 6.23 1.97 -3.42
C GLU A 247 7.48 2.45 -4.13
N TYR A 248 7.78 1.86 -5.27
CA TYR A 248 8.85 2.39 -6.13
C TYR A 248 8.66 2.01 -7.60
N ALA A 249 9.10 2.93 -8.45
CA ALA A 249 9.27 2.71 -9.87
C ALA A 249 10.25 3.73 -10.45
N CYS A 250 11.07 3.31 -11.40
CA CYS A 250 11.96 4.19 -12.12
C CYS A 250 11.19 5.02 -13.14
N HIS A 251 11.19 6.35 -12.96
CA HIS A 251 10.62 7.29 -13.91
C HIS A 251 11.61 7.56 -15.04
N GLY A 252 11.35 7.03 -16.23
CA GLY A 252 12.12 7.31 -17.44
C GLY A 252 11.91 8.75 -17.94
N LYS A 253 12.72 9.14 -18.92
CA LYS A 253 12.63 10.45 -19.57
C LYS A 253 11.45 10.52 -20.57
N GLY A 254 10.67 11.58 -20.50
CA GLY A 254 9.60 11.86 -21.44
C GLY A 254 8.44 10.84 -21.32
N LYS A 255 8.07 10.18 -22.45
CA LYS A 255 7.01 9.17 -22.51
C LYS A 255 7.51 7.73 -22.41
N LYS A 256 8.73 7.52 -21.89
CA LYS A 256 9.36 6.19 -21.83
C LYS A 256 9.25 5.64 -20.40
N TRP A 257 8.20 4.84 -20.16
CA TRP A 257 7.98 4.16 -18.90
C TRP A 257 8.16 2.66 -19.07
N ASN A 258 8.62 1.97 -18.03
CA ASN A 258 8.80 0.53 -17.97
C ASN A 258 9.60 -0.06 -19.14
N HIS A 259 10.51 0.72 -19.71
CA HIS A 259 11.40 0.25 -20.77
C HIS A 259 12.60 -0.50 -20.18
N TYR A 260 13.32 -1.23 -21.02
CA TYR A 260 14.39 -2.13 -20.61
C TYR A 260 15.46 -1.45 -19.74
N HIS A 261 15.90 -0.24 -20.09
CA HIS A 261 16.91 0.49 -19.30
C HIS A 261 16.38 0.86 -17.92
N ALA A 262 15.12 1.32 -17.78
CA ALA A 262 14.53 1.59 -16.47
C ALA A 262 14.49 0.33 -15.60
N ALA A 263 14.12 -0.81 -16.18
CA ALA A 263 14.10 -2.09 -15.48
C ALA A 263 15.50 -2.53 -15.01
N LEU A 264 16.55 -2.30 -15.82
CA LEU A 264 17.94 -2.57 -15.40
C LEU A 264 18.36 -1.68 -14.21
N LEU A 265 17.93 -0.43 -14.18
CA LEU A 265 18.22 0.47 -13.06
C LEU A 265 17.47 0.11 -11.79
N GLU A 266 16.22 -0.36 -11.93
CA GLU A 266 15.47 -0.95 -10.82
C GLU A 266 16.18 -2.20 -10.29
N ALA A 267 16.64 -3.09 -11.17
CA ALA A 267 17.42 -4.27 -10.80
C ALA A 267 18.72 -3.89 -10.06
N ALA A 268 19.45 -2.91 -10.56
CA ALA A 268 20.66 -2.41 -9.91
C ALA A 268 20.39 -1.86 -8.49
N PHE A 269 19.28 -1.13 -8.32
CA PHE A 269 18.85 -0.66 -7.01
C PHE A 269 18.46 -1.83 -6.08
N MET A 270 17.73 -2.82 -6.59
CA MET A 270 17.29 -3.99 -5.83
C MET A 270 18.47 -4.84 -5.31
N THR A 271 19.62 -4.88 -6.00
CA THR A 271 20.82 -5.52 -5.43
C THR A 271 21.25 -4.88 -4.11
N GLY A 272 21.04 -3.58 -3.97
CA GLY A 272 21.29 -2.84 -2.73
C GLY A 272 20.27 -3.17 -1.63
N LEU A 273 19.00 -3.42 -1.99
CA LEU A 273 17.97 -3.88 -1.05
C LEU A 273 18.34 -5.25 -0.50
N GLU A 274 18.65 -6.22 -1.35
CA GLU A 274 19.03 -7.57 -0.94
C GLU A 274 20.31 -7.62 -0.12
N ARG A 275 21.36 -6.87 -0.53
CA ARG A 275 22.59 -6.78 0.25
C ARG A 275 22.33 -6.28 1.68
N ASN A 276 21.29 -5.49 1.87
CA ASN A 276 20.88 -4.93 3.14
C ASN A 276 19.60 -5.57 3.70
N ALA A 277 19.35 -6.86 3.42
CA ALA A 277 18.15 -7.59 3.88
C ALA A 277 18.01 -7.66 5.41
N ASP A 278 19.06 -7.39 6.15
CA ASP A 278 19.05 -7.25 7.61
C ASP A 278 18.36 -5.96 8.09
N ILE A 279 18.19 -4.96 7.21
CA ILE A 279 17.46 -3.72 7.47
C ILE A 279 16.25 -3.56 6.53
N VAL A 280 16.37 -3.90 5.25
CA VAL A 280 15.27 -3.85 4.28
C VAL A 280 14.55 -5.18 4.27
N HIS A 281 13.42 -5.26 4.98
CA HIS A 281 12.71 -6.51 5.17
C HIS A 281 11.69 -6.81 4.07
N MET A 282 11.20 -5.78 3.39
CA MET A 282 10.19 -5.92 2.34
C MET A 282 10.40 -4.87 1.26
N ALA A 283 10.02 -5.21 0.03
CA ALA A 283 9.97 -4.29 -1.10
C ALA A 283 8.80 -4.65 -2.02
N THR A 284 8.05 -3.66 -2.47
CA THR A 284 6.91 -3.84 -3.37
C THR A 284 6.92 -2.80 -4.48
N TYR A 285 6.82 -3.26 -5.73
CA TYR A 285 6.67 -2.39 -6.88
C TYR A 285 5.27 -1.77 -6.90
N ALA A 286 5.16 -0.51 -7.25
CA ALA A 286 3.89 0.18 -7.41
C ALA A 286 3.94 1.23 -8.54
N PRO A 287 2.78 1.45 -9.22
CA PRO A 287 1.54 0.67 -9.22
C PRO A 287 1.65 -0.65 -9.98
N LEU A 288 0.70 -1.58 -9.70
CA LEU A 288 0.71 -2.90 -10.32
C LEU A 288 0.02 -2.93 -11.69
N PHE A 289 -1.15 -2.29 -11.81
CA PHE A 289 -2.03 -2.41 -12.98
C PHE A 289 -2.43 -1.06 -13.55
N ALA A 290 -2.46 -0.99 -14.89
CA ALA A 290 -3.08 0.11 -15.60
C ALA A 290 -3.91 -0.42 -16.79
N HIS A 291 -5.17 0.03 -16.88
CA HIS A 291 -5.96 -0.13 -18.08
C HIS A 291 -5.51 0.86 -19.15
N VAL A 292 -5.30 0.40 -20.38
CA VAL A 292 -4.71 1.23 -21.46
C VAL A 292 -5.50 2.50 -21.78
N GLU A 293 -6.81 2.50 -21.53
CA GLU A 293 -7.69 3.65 -21.76
C GLU A 293 -8.05 4.43 -20.48
N GLY A 294 -7.85 3.81 -19.28
CA GLY A 294 -8.31 4.37 -18.00
C GLY A 294 -7.22 4.64 -16.96
N TRP A 295 -5.95 4.57 -17.34
CA TRP A 295 -4.85 4.78 -16.41
C TRP A 295 -4.82 6.22 -15.87
N GLN A 296 -4.42 6.35 -14.60
CA GLN A 296 -4.29 7.64 -13.92
C GLN A 296 -2.84 7.99 -13.56
N TRP A 297 -2.02 6.97 -13.37
CA TRP A 297 -0.62 7.07 -12.99
C TRP A 297 0.25 6.16 -13.86
N ARG A 298 1.51 6.42 -13.92
CA ARG A 298 2.52 5.60 -14.60
C ARG A 298 3.91 5.94 -14.07
N PRO A 299 4.90 5.02 -14.12
CA PRO A 299 4.86 3.71 -14.78
C PRO A 299 4.01 2.69 -14.01
N ASP A 300 3.52 1.66 -14.70
CA ASP A 300 2.73 0.57 -14.13
C ASP A 300 3.33 -0.78 -14.55
N MET A 301 3.30 -1.77 -13.66
CA MET A 301 4.00 -3.04 -13.89
C MET A 301 3.34 -3.91 -14.95
N ILE A 302 2.00 -3.92 -14.99
CA ILE A 302 1.18 -4.72 -15.91
C ILE A 302 0.15 -3.82 -16.58
N TRP A 303 0.16 -3.76 -17.90
CA TRP A 303 -0.85 -3.06 -18.69
C TRP A 303 -1.87 -4.04 -19.22
N PHE A 304 -3.13 -3.64 -19.29
CA PHE A 304 -4.20 -4.50 -19.75
C PHE A 304 -5.30 -3.72 -20.47
N ASP A 305 -6.04 -4.42 -21.31
CA ASP A 305 -7.35 -4.02 -21.84
C ASP A 305 -8.42 -5.02 -21.36
N ASN A 306 -9.60 -4.99 -21.95
CA ASN A 306 -10.69 -5.88 -21.55
C ASN A 306 -10.43 -7.36 -21.82
N LEU A 307 -9.50 -7.70 -22.68
CA LEU A 307 -9.26 -9.08 -23.17
C LEU A 307 -7.81 -9.55 -22.97
N ASN A 308 -6.84 -8.63 -22.95
CA ASN A 308 -5.42 -8.93 -22.97
C ASN A 308 -4.68 -8.26 -21.81
N SER A 309 -3.51 -8.80 -21.48
CA SER A 309 -2.57 -8.18 -20.54
C SER A 309 -1.13 -8.27 -21.04
N VAL A 310 -0.31 -7.27 -20.70
CA VAL A 310 1.10 -7.19 -21.06
C VAL A 310 1.92 -6.98 -19.81
N ARG A 311 2.85 -7.88 -19.56
CA ARG A 311 3.86 -7.78 -18.50
C ARG A 311 5.02 -6.91 -19.01
N THR A 312 5.36 -5.86 -18.27
CA THR A 312 6.46 -4.95 -18.64
C THR A 312 7.83 -5.54 -18.30
N THR A 313 8.89 -4.87 -18.73
CA THR A 313 10.24 -5.28 -18.35
C THR A 313 10.51 -5.20 -16.85
N SER A 314 9.89 -4.23 -16.16
CA SER A 314 9.93 -4.14 -14.70
C SER A 314 9.26 -5.34 -14.01
N TYR A 315 8.19 -5.89 -14.59
CA TYR A 315 7.57 -7.12 -14.09
C TYR A 315 8.56 -8.28 -14.01
N TYR A 316 9.32 -8.50 -15.07
CA TYR A 316 10.29 -9.60 -15.11
C TYR A 316 11.46 -9.40 -14.15
N VAL A 317 11.84 -8.17 -13.88
CA VAL A 317 12.83 -7.86 -12.82
C VAL A 317 12.28 -8.24 -11.45
N GLN A 318 11.05 -7.83 -11.11
CA GLN A 318 10.41 -8.21 -9.84
C GLN A 318 10.30 -9.74 -9.70
N GLN A 319 9.89 -10.42 -10.77
CA GLN A 319 9.78 -11.88 -10.78
C GLN A 319 11.14 -12.56 -10.54
N LEU A 320 12.20 -12.11 -11.20
CA LEU A 320 13.56 -12.66 -11.01
C LEU A 320 14.02 -12.55 -9.56
N TYR A 321 13.83 -11.39 -8.93
CA TYR A 321 14.23 -11.17 -7.54
C TYR A 321 13.36 -11.95 -6.54
N ALA A 322 12.07 -12.10 -6.81
CA ALA A 322 11.17 -12.82 -5.92
C ALA A 322 11.37 -14.35 -5.97
N GLN A 323 11.95 -14.87 -7.05
CA GLN A 323 12.11 -16.34 -7.26
C GLN A 323 13.51 -16.85 -6.99
N ASN A 324 14.50 -15.99 -6.80
CA ASN A 324 15.90 -16.35 -6.57
C ASN A 324 16.37 -15.77 -5.24
#